data_ee475de2e46cc614f63a01b51f1f7896
#
_entry.id   ee475de2e46cc614f63a01b51f1f7896
#
_cell.length_a   1.000
_cell.length_b   1.000
_cell.length_c   1.000
_cell.angle_alpha   90.00
_cell.angle_beta   90.00
_cell.angle_gamma   90.00
#
_symmetry.space_group_name_H-M   'P 1'
#
loop_
_entity.id
_entity.type
_entity.pdbx_description
1 polymer ?
#
loop_
_entity_poly.entity_id
_entity_poly.type
_entity_poly.pdbx_seq_one_letter_code
_entity_poly.pdbx_strand_id
1 'polypeptide(L)'
;MGTKVYIRKVMKHDMTHEVSITSYVYYDFFEGADEVFFQIDGKGYTYNVTFNNATDLRFGGDFKSMCRILDVKMGDYLIVSRTGDKSFSISIVRKNTLKERKFAPFFTGTRRHIIAILNGN
;
A
#
# COMPACT_ATOMS: atom_id res chain seq x y z
N MET A 1 10.47 -18.32 7.01
CA MET A 1 10.96 -17.17 6.27
C MET A 1 9.96 -16.04 6.27
N GLY A 2 10.44 -14.83 6.34
CA GLY A 2 9.58 -13.66 6.32
C GLY A 2 9.21 -13.21 4.92
N THR A 3 8.10 -12.52 4.82
CA THR A 3 7.65 -11.90 3.57
C THR A 3 7.83 -10.39 3.70
N LYS A 4 8.51 -9.80 2.72
CA LYS A 4 8.69 -8.36 2.67
C LYS A 4 7.37 -7.71 2.24
N VAL A 5 6.90 -6.75 3.02
CA VAL A 5 5.65 -6.05 2.75
C VAL A 5 5.85 -4.55 2.87
N TYR A 6 5.02 -3.80 2.14
CA TYR A 6 4.90 -2.37 2.29
C TYR A 6 3.60 -2.10 3.04
N ILE A 7 3.70 -1.36 4.14
CA ILE A 7 2.56 -0.99 4.95
C ILE A 7 2.39 0.51 4.90
N ARG A 8 1.21 0.97 4.52
CA ARG A 8 0.90 2.39 4.46
C ARG A 8 -0.27 2.71 5.37
N LYS A 9 -0.09 3.70 6.23
CA LYS A 9 -1.18 4.27 7.02
C LYS A 9 -1.92 5.28 6.15
N VAL A 10 -3.23 5.13 6.04
CA VAL A 10 -4.07 6.02 5.23
C VAL A 10 -4.32 7.32 5.98
N MET A 11 -3.95 8.41 5.36
CA MET A 11 -4.14 9.75 5.93
C MET A 11 -5.31 10.45 5.23
N LYS A 12 -5.83 11.50 5.86
CA LYS A 12 -6.96 12.25 5.30
C LYS A 12 -6.69 12.73 3.88
N HIS A 13 -5.48 13.19 3.62
CA HIS A 13 -5.08 13.69 2.31
C HIS A 13 -5.18 12.63 1.22
N ASP A 14 -4.90 11.37 1.57
CA ASP A 14 -4.93 10.25 0.62
C ASP A 14 -6.34 10.00 0.08
N MET A 15 -7.35 10.40 0.82
CA MET A 15 -8.75 10.17 0.44
C MET A 15 -9.29 11.23 -0.52
N THR A 16 -8.63 12.38 -0.61
CA THR A 16 -9.09 13.50 -1.42
C THR A 16 -8.18 13.79 -2.61
N HIS A 17 -6.96 13.28 -2.57
CA HIS A 17 -5.93 13.52 -3.58
C HIS A 17 -5.30 12.20 -4.00
N GLU A 18 -4.37 12.25 -4.94
CA GLU A 18 -3.61 11.06 -5.31
C GLU A 18 -2.74 10.60 -4.14
N VAL A 19 -2.61 9.30 -3.97
CA VAL A 19 -1.83 8.72 -2.90
C VAL A 19 -0.34 8.84 -3.23
N SER A 20 0.39 9.57 -2.40
CA SER A 20 1.82 9.76 -2.60
C SER A 20 2.61 8.54 -2.12
N ILE A 21 3.79 8.37 -2.69
CA ILE A 21 4.70 7.30 -2.32
C ILE A 21 6.09 7.92 -2.19
N THR A 22 6.89 7.45 -1.23
CA THR A 22 8.26 7.96 -1.07
C THR A 22 9.19 7.30 -2.09
N SER A 23 10.26 7.99 -2.48
CA SER A 23 11.25 7.43 -3.39
C SER A 23 11.88 6.15 -2.83
N TYR A 24 12.09 6.10 -1.52
CA TYR A 24 12.62 4.93 -0.86
C TYR A 24 11.72 3.69 -1.08
N VAL A 25 10.40 3.84 -0.91
CA VAL A 25 9.46 2.74 -1.16
C VAL A 25 9.42 2.39 -2.64
N TYR A 26 9.42 3.38 -3.50
CA TYR A 26 9.36 3.16 -4.95
C TYR A 26 10.55 2.34 -5.44
N TYR A 27 11.76 2.69 -5.03
CA TYR A 27 12.94 1.98 -5.50
C TYR A 27 13.21 0.68 -4.74
N ASP A 28 12.97 0.64 -3.44
CA ASP A 28 13.27 -0.54 -2.66
C ASP A 28 12.19 -1.63 -2.76
N PHE A 29 10.93 -1.25 -2.75
CA PHE A 29 9.83 -2.23 -2.74
C PHE A 29 9.29 -2.49 -4.15
N PHE A 30 9.05 -1.44 -4.92
CA PHE A 30 8.50 -1.58 -6.28
C PHE A 30 9.58 -1.64 -7.37
N GLU A 31 10.84 -1.56 -6.98
CA GLU A 31 12.01 -1.72 -7.86
C GLU A 31 12.03 -0.74 -9.04
N GLY A 32 11.49 0.45 -8.86
CA GLY A 32 11.50 1.49 -9.89
C GLY A 32 10.64 1.17 -11.11
N ALA A 33 9.64 0.30 -10.98
CA ALA A 33 8.78 -0.07 -12.09
C ALA A 33 7.93 1.10 -12.58
N ASP A 34 7.63 1.11 -13.90
CA ASP A 34 6.72 2.11 -14.45
C ASP A 34 5.27 1.81 -14.09
N GLU A 35 4.93 0.53 -14.01
CA GLU A 35 3.60 0.07 -13.63
C GLU A 35 3.71 -1.26 -12.92
N VAL A 36 2.69 -1.54 -12.09
CA VAL A 36 2.57 -2.81 -11.39
C VAL A 36 1.10 -3.23 -11.40
N PHE A 37 0.85 -4.48 -11.01
CA PHE A 37 -0.51 -5.02 -11.01
C PHE A 37 -0.86 -5.44 -9.58
N PHE A 38 -1.95 -4.88 -9.07
CA PHE A 38 -2.45 -5.18 -7.74
C PHE A 38 -3.69 -6.08 -7.83
N GLN A 39 -3.75 -7.06 -6.95
CA GLN A 39 -4.92 -7.89 -6.79
C GLN A 39 -5.37 -7.78 -5.33
N ILE A 40 -6.66 -7.47 -5.13
CA ILE A 40 -7.22 -7.43 -3.79
C ILE A 40 -7.32 -8.86 -3.30
N ASP A 41 -6.82 -9.08 -2.07
CA ASP A 41 -6.83 -10.40 -1.46
C ASP A 41 -8.23 -10.98 -1.45
N GLY A 42 -8.39 -12.16 -2.02
CA GLY A 42 -9.69 -12.83 -2.13
C GLY A 42 -10.58 -12.37 -3.28
N LYS A 43 -10.12 -11.45 -4.12
CA LYS A 43 -10.86 -10.97 -5.29
C LYS A 43 -10.17 -11.42 -6.57
N GLY A 44 -10.94 -11.51 -7.65
CA GLY A 44 -10.41 -11.96 -8.93
C GLY A 44 -9.93 -10.85 -9.86
N TYR A 45 -10.07 -9.60 -9.47
CA TYR A 45 -9.73 -8.47 -10.33
C TYR A 45 -8.29 -8.05 -10.17
N THR A 46 -7.67 -7.69 -11.30
CA THR A 46 -6.33 -7.12 -11.33
C THR A 46 -6.42 -5.64 -11.70
N TYR A 47 -5.77 -4.81 -10.92
CA TYR A 47 -5.76 -3.37 -11.11
C TYR A 47 -4.39 -2.94 -11.61
N ASN A 48 -4.36 -2.25 -12.76
CA ASN A 48 -3.12 -1.72 -13.29
C ASN A 48 -2.83 -0.38 -12.61
N VAL A 49 -1.73 -0.34 -11.89
CA VAL A 49 -1.32 0.86 -11.15
C VAL A 49 -0.04 1.40 -11.76
N THR A 50 -0.09 2.67 -12.15
CA THR A 50 1.07 3.38 -12.70
C THR A 50 1.69 4.25 -11.63
N PHE A 51 2.94 4.65 -11.84
CA PHE A 51 3.63 5.58 -10.94
C PHE A 51 3.84 6.90 -11.68
N ASN A 52 3.18 7.95 -11.18
CA ASN A 52 3.35 9.29 -11.73
C ASN A 52 4.47 9.97 -10.95
N ASN A 53 5.51 10.40 -11.64
CA ASN A 53 6.68 11.03 -11.03
C ASN A 53 7.03 12.38 -11.62
N ALA A 54 6.07 13.07 -12.23
CA ALA A 54 6.34 14.36 -12.86
C ALA A 54 6.80 15.41 -11.85
N THR A 55 6.15 15.46 -10.68
CA THR A 55 6.53 16.36 -9.58
C THR A 55 6.78 15.59 -8.30
N ASP A 56 5.87 14.66 -7.97
CA ASP A 56 5.95 13.77 -6.81
C ASP A 56 5.66 12.36 -7.26
N LEU A 57 6.24 11.38 -6.57
CA LEU A 57 5.88 9.99 -6.79
C LEU A 57 4.49 9.73 -6.24
N ARG A 58 3.58 9.27 -7.09
CA ARG A 58 2.19 8.99 -6.72
C ARG A 58 1.69 7.74 -7.40
N PHE A 59 0.77 7.05 -6.73
CA PHE A 59 0.04 5.97 -7.35
C PHE A 59 -0.99 6.54 -8.32
N GLY A 60 -0.97 6.06 -9.54
CA GLY A 60 -1.92 6.47 -10.58
C GLY A 60 -2.67 5.27 -11.14
N GLY A 61 -3.21 5.43 -12.33
CA GLY A 61 -3.99 4.37 -12.99
C GLY A 61 -5.20 3.98 -12.16
N ASP A 62 -5.35 2.69 -11.92
CA ASP A 62 -6.54 2.14 -11.25
C ASP A 62 -6.45 2.15 -9.72
N PHE A 63 -5.40 2.74 -9.14
CA PHE A 63 -5.20 2.68 -7.69
C PHE A 63 -6.38 3.27 -6.92
N LYS A 64 -6.89 4.41 -7.37
CA LYS A 64 -8.01 5.08 -6.72
C LYS A 64 -9.30 4.26 -6.78
N SER A 65 -9.56 3.64 -7.92
CA SER A 65 -10.73 2.74 -8.08
C SER A 65 -10.62 1.55 -7.14
N MET A 66 -9.43 0.99 -7.02
CA MET A 66 -9.17 -0.12 -6.11
C MET A 66 -9.43 0.28 -4.65
N CYS A 67 -8.99 1.49 -4.27
CA CYS A 67 -9.23 1.99 -2.91
C CYS A 67 -10.72 2.17 -2.61
N ARG A 68 -11.51 2.55 -3.61
CA ARG A 68 -12.97 2.65 -3.42
C ARG A 68 -13.59 1.29 -3.15
N ILE A 69 -13.15 0.27 -3.87
CA ILE A 69 -13.65 -1.10 -3.68
C ILE A 69 -13.26 -1.63 -2.31
N LEU A 70 -12.06 -1.30 -1.84
CA LEU A 70 -11.60 -1.65 -0.49
C LEU A 70 -12.32 -0.85 0.60
N ASP A 71 -13.01 0.22 0.23
CA ASP A 71 -13.66 1.13 1.18
C ASP A 71 -12.67 1.66 2.21
N VAL A 72 -11.56 2.19 1.69
CA VAL A 72 -10.45 2.69 2.51
C VAL A 72 -10.88 3.94 3.28
N LYS A 73 -10.58 3.97 4.58
CA LYS A 73 -10.90 5.10 5.45
C LYS A 73 -9.64 5.60 6.16
N MET A 74 -9.69 6.86 6.58
CA MET A 74 -8.58 7.47 7.32
C MET A 74 -8.28 6.64 8.57
N GLY A 75 -7.00 6.35 8.77
CA GLY A 75 -6.55 5.55 9.90
C GLY A 75 -6.41 4.06 9.62
N ASP A 76 -6.95 3.60 8.48
CA ASP A 76 -6.74 2.22 8.04
C ASP A 76 -5.30 2.03 7.55
N TYR A 77 -4.89 0.78 7.41
CA TYR A 77 -3.56 0.43 6.90
C TYR A 77 -3.69 -0.43 5.67
N LEU A 78 -2.96 -0.09 4.63
CA LEU A 78 -2.86 -0.90 3.42
C LEU A 78 -1.60 -1.76 3.53
N ILE A 79 -1.75 -3.06 3.28
CA ILE A 79 -0.63 -4.00 3.32
C ILE A 79 -0.45 -4.57 1.93
N VAL A 80 0.72 -4.34 1.35
CA VAL A 80 1.05 -4.75 -0.02
C VAL A 80 2.16 -5.78 0.04
N SER A 81 1.96 -6.93 -0.59
CA SER A 81 2.97 -7.98 -0.68
C SER A 81 3.19 -8.38 -2.13
N ARG A 82 4.43 -8.69 -2.47
CA ARG A 82 4.76 -9.14 -3.82
C ARG A 82 4.28 -10.58 -4.02
N THR A 83 3.58 -10.82 -5.13
CA THR A 83 3.12 -12.15 -5.51
C THR A 83 3.82 -12.69 -6.75
N GLY A 84 4.49 -11.83 -7.50
CA GLY A 84 5.21 -12.20 -8.69
C GLY A 84 5.95 -11.01 -9.27
N ASP A 85 6.46 -11.14 -10.47
CA ASP A 85 7.13 -10.03 -11.15
C ASP A 85 6.10 -8.95 -11.46
N LYS A 86 6.29 -7.75 -10.91
CA LYS A 86 5.38 -6.62 -11.03
C LYS A 86 3.96 -6.91 -10.54
N SER A 87 3.76 -8.00 -9.79
CA SER A 87 2.46 -8.38 -9.27
C SER A 87 2.46 -8.32 -7.75
N PHE A 88 1.38 -7.79 -7.18
CA PHE A 88 1.25 -7.59 -5.74
C PHE A 88 -0.16 -7.90 -5.29
N SER A 89 -0.29 -8.39 -4.06
CA SER A 89 -1.59 -8.46 -3.40
C SER A 89 -1.71 -7.28 -2.44
N ILE A 90 -2.92 -6.79 -2.25
CA ILE A 90 -3.20 -5.72 -1.31
C ILE A 90 -4.33 -6.15 -0.40
N SER A 91 -4.17 -5.88 0.89
CA SER A 91 -5.21 -6.10 1.88
C SER A 91 -5.29 -4.89 2.78
N ILE A 92 -6.34 -4.83 3.60
CA ILE A 92 -6.57 -3.70 4.47
C ILE A 92 -6.70 -4.17 5.91
N VAL A 93 -6.10 -3.40 6.83
CA VAL A 93 -6.29 -3.59 8.26
C VAL A 93 -7.03 -2.37 8.78
N ARG A 94 -8.21 -2.60 9.34
CA ARG A 94 -9.08 -1.51 9.79
C ARG A 94 -8.58 -0.91 11.09
N LYS A 95 -8.76 0.39 11.21
CA LYS A 95 -8.53 1.15 12.42
C LYS A 95 -9.33 0.56 13.59
N ASN A 96 -8.75 0.58 14.77
CA ASN A 96 -9.39 0.12 16.03
C ASN A 96 -9.66 -1.39 16.10
N THR A 97 -8.92 -2.18 15.32
CA THR A 97 -8.98 -3.64 15.39
C THR A 97 -7.77 -4.17 16.17
N LEU A 98 -7.87 -5.41 16.65
CA LEU A 98 -6.73 -6.06 17.31
C LEU A 98 -5.52 -6.16 16.38
N LYS A 99 -5.77 -6.39 15.10
CA LYS A 99 -4.70 -6.53 14.11
C LYS A 99 -3.96 -5.20 13.92
N GLU A 100 -4.67 -4.09 14.00
CA GLU A 100 -4.09 -2.75 13.87
C GLU A 100 -3.08 -2.47 14.99
N ARG A 101 -3.28 -3.03 16.18
CA ARG A 101 -2.37 -2.83 17.30
C ARG A 101 -0.96 -3.35 17.04
N LYS A 102 -0.80 -4.29 16.12
CA LYS A 102 0.52 -4.79 15.75
C LYS A 102 1.31 -3.78 14.94
N PHE A 103 0.62 -2.91 14.22
CA PHE A 103 1.25 -1.94 13.32
C PHE A 103 1.35 -0.54 13.89
N ALA A 104 0.39 -0.16 14.74
CA ALA A 104 0.30 1.20 15.25
C ALA A 104 1.60 1.74 15.86
N PRO A 105 2.37 0.96 16.64
CA PRO A 105 3.62 1.46 17.23
C PRO A 105 4.68 1.89 16.23
N PHE A 106 4.62 1.38 14.99
CA PHE A 106 5.59 1.74 13.96
C PHE A 106 5.26 3.05 13.24
N PHE A 107 4.05 3.57 13.44
CA PHE A 107 3.55 4.76 12.75
C PHE A 107 3.41 5.95 13.72
N THR A 108 4.50 6.27 14.39
CA THR A 108 4.53 7.40 15.31
C THR A 108 4.75 8.71 14.55
N GLY A 109 4.23 9.81 15.09
CA GLY A 109 4.39 11.12 14.50
C GLY A 109 3.74 11.21 13.11
N THR A 110 4.51 11.62 12.12
CA THR A 110 4.06 11.79 10.75
C THR A 110 4.39 10.61 9.84
N ARG A 111 4.96 9.55 10.40
CA ARG A 111 5.33 8.38 9.60
C ARG A 111 4.09 7.70 9.03
N ARG A 112 4.11 7.43 7.73
CA ARG A 112 3.00 6.77 7.06
C ARG A 112 3.43 5.66 6.10
N HIS A 113 4.73 5.41 5.95
CA HIS A 113 5.27 4.39 5.06
C HIS A 113 6.26 3.51 5.81
N ILE A 114 6.10 2.21 5.72
CA ILE A 114 7.02 1.24 6.31
C ILE A 114 7.20 0.07 5.36
N ILE A 115 8.44 -0.38 5.21
CA ILE A 115 8.73 -1.67 4.60
C ILE A 115 9.17 -2.59 5.74
N ALA A 116 8.48 -3.71 5.88
CA ALA A 116 8.71 -4.64 6.97
C ALA A 116 8.81 -6.06 6.44
N ILE A 117 9.37 -6.94 7.26
CA ILE A 117 9.38 -8.37 6.97
C ILE A 117 8.46 -9.02 8.00
N LEU A 118 7.36 -9.61 7.51
CA LEU A 118 6.40 -10.30 8.34
C LEU A 118 6.67 -11.79 8.28
N ASN A 119 6.77 -12.42 9.45
CA ASN A 119 6.91 -13.86 9.52
C ASN A 119 5.57 -14.53 9.26
N GLY A 120 5.60 -15.68 8.60
CA GLY A 120 4.43 -16.30 8.05
C GLY A 120 3.56 -17.05 9.07
N ASN A 121 3.31 -16.50 10.20
CA ASN A 121 2.37 -17.10 11.14
C ASN A 121 1.50 -16.03 11.77
#